data_6acd0d95f30dadc458ce5a5ec5c8b8d1
#
_entry.id   6acd0d95f30dadc458ce5a5ec5c8b8d1
#
_cell.length_a   1.000
_cell.length_b   1.000
_cell.length_c   1.000
_cell.angle_alpha   90.00
_cell.angle_beta   90.00
_cell.angle_gamma   90.00
#
_symmetry.space_group_name_H-M   'P 1'
#
loop_
_entity.id
_entity.type
_entity.pdbx_description
1 polymer ?
#
loop_
_entity_poly.entity_id
_entity_poly.type
_entity_poly.pdbx_seq_one_letter_code
_entity_poly.pdbx_strand_id
1 'polypeptide(L)'
;AAMSIMLSCTLSVSGTSSGRTVNITVDTGKDRKAISPYIYGVNAELMENDVSCKAVRAGGNRYSAYNWETNASNAGADWKNISDGYFQQNVPEDMKDKPGCAALKLDEVCTAKGAYPLMTLQLAGYVSADMNGEVSKAERAPSDRWKKVELVKGDEFSLTPDLNDGTVYMDEFVNYLVNTLGDSQNGGIRGYSLDNEPGLWSSTHSLVHPEKTTCAEIVEKSVTMSKAVKNIDPNAEIFGPALFGYGAFTNFADAPDWKEIKNDNPEY
;
A
#
# COMPACT_ATOMS: atom_id res chain seq x y z
N ALA A 1 -6.87 -9.51 46.87
CA ALA A 1 -7.63 -10.61 46.26
C ALA A 1 -8.05 -10.23 44.86
N ALA A 2 -7.42 -10.77 43.83
CA ALA A 2 -7.79 -10.56 42.46
C ALA A 2 -8.92 -11.52 42.12
N MET A 3 -10.07 -10.97 41.78
CA MET A 3 -11.24 -11.71 41.34
C MET A 3 -11.07 -12.08 39.87
N SER A 4 -10.76 -13.36 39.61
CA SER A 4 -10.66 -13.91 38.23
C SER A 4 -12.06 -14.14 37.70
N ILE A 5 -12.48 -13.33 36.75
CA ILE A 5 -13.74 -13.54 36.02
C ILE A 5 -13.43 -14.57 34.91
N MET A 6 -13.93 -15.79 35.08
CA MET A 6 -13.95 -16.78 33.96
C MET A 6 -15.08 -16.39 33.04
N LEU A 7 -14.77 -15.87 31.87
CA LEU A 7 -15.72 -15.68 30.77
C LEU A 7 -15.69 -16.95 29.92
N SER A 8 -16.67 -17.84 30.13
CA SER A 8 -16.91 -18.98 29.24
C SER A 8 -17.78 -18.50 28.08
N CYS A 9 -17.24 -18.39 26.89
CA CYS A 9 -17.98 -18.07 25.68
C CYS A 9 -18.34 -19.36 24.95
N THR A 10 -19.60 -19.75 25.01
CA THR A 10 -20.11 -20.91 24.23
C THR A 10 -20.70 -20.35 22.92
N LEU A 11 -20.01 -20.55 21.81
CA LEU A 11 -20.55 -20.28 20.47
C LEU A 11 -21.31 -21.51 20.00
N SER A 12 -22.66 -21.42 19.89
CA SER A 12 -23.48 -22.43 19.25
C SER A 12 -23.74 -22.05 17.80
N VAL A 13 -23.15 -22.78 16.86
CA VAL A 13 -23.47 -22.66 15.43
C VAL A 13 -24.48 -23.75 15.09
N SER A 14 -25.75 -23.37 14.83
CA SER A 14 -26.79 -24.28 14.32
C SER A 14 -26.76 -24.29 12.80
N GLY A 15 -26.09 -25.30 12.23
CA GLY A 15 -26.21 -25.65 10.81
C GLY A 15 -26.96 -26.96 10.69
N THR A 16 -28.01 -27.01 9.87
CA THR A 16 -28.76 -28.22 9.55
C THR A 16 -27.93 -29.15 8.66
N SER A 17 -27.10 -29.99 9.26
CA SER A 17 -26.58 -31.22 8.64
C SER A 17 -26.26 -32.25 9.73
N SER A 18 -26.96 -33.37 9.68
CA SER A 18 -26.72 -34.66 10.38
C SER A 18 -25.96 -34.58 11.72
N GLY A 19 -26.70 -34.39 12.80
CA GLY A 19 -26.53 -34.98 14.13
C GLY A 19 -25.17 -35.00 14.84
N ARG A 20 -24.13 -34.28 14.43
CA ARG A 20 -22.87 -34.16 15.20
C ARG A 20 -22.81 -32.79 15.89
N THR A 21 -22.93 -32.84 17.22
CA THR A 21 -22.61 -31.67 18.06
C THR A 21 -21.09 -31.64 18.26
N VAL A 22 -20.44 -30.56 17.83
CA VAL A 22 -19.02 -30.29 18.12
C VAL A 22 -18.98 -29.26 19.27
N ASN A 23 -18.43 -29.66 20.40
CA ASN A 23 -18.20 -28.77 21.53
C ASN A 23 -16.78 -28.21 21.43
N ILE A 24 -16.64 -26.89 21.34
CA ILE A 24 -15.35 -26.20 21.37
C ILE A 24 -15.24 -25.47 22.72
N THR A 25 -14.20 -25.80 23.48
CA THR A 25 -13.90 -25.10 24.74
C THR A 25 -12.64 -24.28 24.54
N VAL A 26 -12.71 -22.98 24.79
CA VAL A 26 -11.58 -22.07 24.78
C VAL A 26 -11.20 -21.73 26.22
N ASP A 27 -10.03 -22.21 26.65
CA ASP A 27 -9.47 -21.86 27.96
C ASP A 27 -8.59 -20.63 27.80
N THR A 28 -9.12 -19.47 28.14
CA THR A 28 -8.44 -18.18 28.05
C THR A 28 -7.31 -18.00 29.07
N GLY A 29 -7.13 -18.95 29.97
CA GLY A 29 -6.05 -18.95 30.98
C GLY A 29 -4.79 -19.68 30.53
N LYS A 30 -4.88 -20.51 29.46
CA LYS A 30 -3.77 -21.34 28.99
C LYS A 30 -3.18 -20.84 27.67
N ASP A 31 -1.91 -21.15 27.47
CA ASP A 31 -1.14 -20.91 26.24
C ASP A 31 -1.21 -19.47 25.71
N ARG A 32 -1.34 -18.51 26.61
CA ARG A 32 -1.42 -17.08 26.26
C ARG A 32 -0.08 -16.62 25.68
N LYS A 33 -0.12 -16.05 24.48
CA LYS A 33 1.00 -15.37 23.85
C LYS A 33 0.67 -13.89 23.68
N ALA A 34 1.70 -13.03 23.81
CA ALA A 34 1.54 -11.62 23.52
C ALA A 34 1.23 -11.45 22.00
N ILE A 35 0.22 -10.65 21.72
CA ILE A 35 -0.12 -10.27 20.35
C ILE A 35 0.53 -8.92 20.08
N SER A 36 1.15 -8.76 18.91
CA SER A 36 1.71 -7.48 18.49
C SER A 36 0.64 -6.38 18.54
N PRO A 37 0.94 -5.20 19.09
CA PRO A 37 0.01 -4.07 19.07
C PRO A 37 -0.34 -3.61 17.64
N TYR A 38 0.50 -3.93 16.67
CA TYR A 38 0.34 -3.55 15.25
C TYR A 38 -0.59 -4.48 14.46
N ILE A 39 -1.13 -5.54 15.06
CA ILE A 39 -2.10 -6.43 14.38
C ILE A 39 -3.42 -5.72 14.07
N TYR A 40 -3.74 -4.68 14.85
CA TYR A 40 -4.93 -3.87 14.65
C TYR A 40 -4.54 -2.56 13.97
N GLY A 41 -4.92 -2.43 12.70
CA GLY A 41 -4.63 -1.27 11.88
C GLY A 41 -5.86 -0.74 11.17
N VAL A 42 -5.73 0.44 10.58
CA VAL A 42 -6.73 1.08 9.75
C VAL A 42 -6.10 1.67 8.50
N ASN A 43 -6.90 1.89 7.46
CA ASN A 43 -6.49 2.74 6.35
C ASN A 43 -6.43 4.21 6.77
N ALA A 44 -5.59 4.99 6.12
CA ALA A 44 -5.31 6.39 6.49
C ALA A 44 -6.57 7.28 6.50
N GLU A 45 -7.53 7.02 5.62
CA GLU A 45 -8.80 7.76 5.54
C GLU A 45 -9.67 7.61 6.80
N LEU A 46 -9.46 6.56 7.58
CA LEU A 46 -10.24 6.28 8.80
C LEU A 46 -9.58 6.84 10.07
N MET A 47 -8.41 7.45 9.96
CA MET A 47 -7.62 7.91 11.11
C MET A 47 -8.24 9.08 11.86
N GLU A 48 -9.07 9.89 11.21
CA GLU A 48 -9.77 11.01 11.86
C GLU A 48 -10.83 10.54 12.83
N ASN A 49 -11.33 9.31 12.67
CA ASN A 49 -12.19 8.67 13.65
C ASN A 49 -11.39 8.28 14.89
N ASP A 50 -12.00 8.36 16.06
CA ASP A 50 -11.38 8.05 17.36
C ASP A 50 -11.14 6.54 17.53
N VAL A 51 -10.44 5.95 16.57
CA VAL A 51 -10.10 4.53 16.56
C VAL A 51 -8.75 4.32 17.23
N SER A 52 -8.73 3.55 18.31
CA SER A 52 -7.50 3.12 18.94
C SER A 52 -6.81 2.05 18.10
N CYS A 53 -6.06 2.47 17.07
CA CYS A 53 -5.23 1.58 16.25
C CYS A 53 -3.74 1.91 16.44
N LYS A 54 -2.89 0.93 16.19
CA LYS A 54 -1.44 1.07 16.29
C LYS A 54 -0.71 0.86 14.97
N ALA A 55 -1.43 0.67 13.87
CA ALA A 55 -0.88 0.64 12.52
C ALA A 55 -1.82 1.37 11.55
N VAL A 56 -1.24 2.10 10.63
CA VAL A 56 -1.96 2.90 9.64
C VAL A 56 -1.37 2.70 8.28
N ARG A 57 -2.19 2.30 7.34
CA ARG A 57 -1.80 2.10 5.96
C ARG A 57 -2.31 3.23 5.07
N ALA A 58 -1.40 3.96 4.46
CA ALA A 58 -1.67 4.79 3.29
C ALA A 58 -1.64 3.90 2.05
N GLY A 59 -2.80 3.40 1.62
CA GLY A 59 -2.92 2.43 0.54
C GLY A 59 -4.31 2.42 -0.09
N GLY A 60 -4.54 1.48 -0.99
CA GLY A 60 -5.74 1.42 -1.83
C GLY A 60 -5.46 1.86 -3.27
N ASN A 61 -6.43 1.64 -4.18
CA ASN A 61 -6.24 1.83 -5.61
C ASN A 61 -5.71 3.22 -6.00
N ARG A 62 -6.18 4.28 -5.34
CA ARG A 62 -5.75 5.64 -5.67
C ARG A 62 -4.26 5.87 -5.42
N TYR A 63 -3.65 5.16 -4.47
CA TYR A 63 -2.21 5.24 -4.23
C TYR A 63 -1.39 4.64 -5.37
N SER A 64 -1.88 3.65 -6.11
CA SER A 64 -1.16 3.09 -7.26
C SER A 64 -0.85 4.11 -8.37
N ALA A 65 -1.62 5.20 -8.44
CA ALA A 65 -1.43 6.28 -9.41
C ALA A 65 -1.17 7.64 -8.73
N TYR A 66 -0.63 7.65 -7.52
CA TYR A 66 -0.25 8.84 -6.78
C TYR A 66 1.14 9.33 -7.18
N ASN A 67 1.20 10.57 -7.63
CA ASN A 67 2.44 11.29 -7.94
C ASN A 67 2.89 12.06 -6.71
N TRP A 68 3.93 11.58 -6.05
CA TRP A 68 4.44 12.20 -4.84
C TRP A 68 5.05 13.58 -5.06
N GLU A 69 5.51 13.89 -6.28
CA GLU A 69 6.15 15.16 -6.62
C GLU A 69 5.16 16.32 -6.65
N THR A 70 3.97 16.10 -7.21
CA THR A 70 2.92 17.10 -7.43
C THR A 70 1.69 16.89 -6.56
N ASN A 71 1.59 15.76 -5.88
CA ASN A 71 0.42 15.31 -5.13
C ASN A 71 -0.82 15.01 -5.98
N ALA A 72 -0.70 15.01 -7.30
CA ALA A 72 -1.75 14.54 -8.19
C ALA A 72 -2.00 13.04 -7.99
N SER A 73 -3.23 12.60 -8.13
CA SER A 73 -3.58 11.19 -8.07
C SER A 73 -4.70 10.85 -9.05
N ASN A 74 -4.72 9.60 -9.54
CA ASN A 74 -5.83 9.13 -10.36
C ASN A 74 -6.60 8.04 -9.64
N ALA A 75 -7.93 8.14 -9.65
CA ALA A 75 -8.84 7.22 -8.96
C ALA A 75 -8.94 5.83 -9.60
N GLY A 76 -8.36 5.65 -10.78
CA GLY A 76 -8.59 4.42 -11.55
C GLY A 76 -10.08 4.19 -11.84
N ALA A 77 -10.44 2.93 -12.03
CA ALA A 77 -11.82 2.53 -12.31
C ALA A 77 -12.79 2.77 -11.13
N ASP A 78 -12.29 2.96 -9.92
CA ASP A 78 -13.12 3.20 -8.73
C ASP A 78 -13.94 4.48 -8.87
N TRP A 79 -13.41 5.50 -9.52
CA TRP A 79 -14.12 6.74 -9.77
C TRP A 79 -13.76 7.38 -11.12
N LYS A 80 -14.27 6.81 -12.22
CA LYS A 80 -14.23 7.37 -13.60
C LYS A 80 -12.82 7.78 -14.08
N ASN A 81 -11.77 7.17 -13.57
CA ASN A 81 -10.39 7.56 -13.86
C ASN A 81 -10.12 9.08 -13.69
N ILE A 82 -10.69 9.70 -12.67
CA ILE A 82 -10.48 11.11 -12.39
C ILE A 82 -9.09 11.34 -11.81
N SER A 83 -8.34 12.26 -12.42
CA SER A 83 -7.11 12.85 -11.89
C SER A 83 -7.45 14.12 -11.11
N ASP A 84 -7.04 14.18 -9.85
CA ASP A 84 -7.31 15.31 -8.95
C ASP A 84 -6.29 15.39 -7.80
N GLY A 85 -6.45 16.41 -6.95
CA GLY A 85 -5.69 16.62 -5.71
C GLY A 85 -6.34 15.97 -4.49
N TYR A 86 -6.87 14.77 -4.59
CA TYR A 86 -7.59 14.07 -3.52
C TYR A 86 -6.82 14.06 -2.19
N PHE A 87 -5.54 13.76 -2.23
CA PHE A 87 -4.73 13.67 -1.02
C PHE A 87 -4.40 15.01 -0.38
N GLN A 88 -4.65 16.12 -1.07
CA GLN A 88 -4.49 17.46 -0.51
C GLN A 88 -5.71 17.95 0.29
N GLN A 89 -6.86 17.27 0.20
CA GLN A 89 -8.13 17.77 0.76
C GLN A 89 -8.13 17.89 2.28
N ASN A 90 -7.46 16.97 2.98
CA ASN A 90 -7.42 16.92 4.45
C ASN A 90 -6.01 17.15 5.00
N VAL A 91 -5.21 17.89 4.27
CA VAL A 91 -3.83 18.23 4.63
C VAL A 91 -3.78 19.69 5.07
N PRO A 92 -3.02 20.05 6.13
CA PRO A 92 -2.79 21.45 6.50
C PRO A 92 -2.31 22.30 5.33
N GLU A 93 -2.71 23.57 5.28
CA GLU A 93 -2.43 24.45 4.14
C GLU A 93 -0.93 24.60 3.84
N ASP A 94 -0.11 24.61 4.87
CA ASP A 94 1.36 24.72 4.76
C ASP A 94 2.04 23.41 4.29
N MET A 95 1.28 22.32 4.17
CA MET A 95 1.76 21.01 3.75
C MET A 95 1.24 20.61 2.35
N LYS A 96 0.12 21.17 1.89
CA LYS A 96 -0.58 20.76 0.66
C LYS A 96 0.31 20.70 -0.58
N ASP A 97 1.19 21.70 -0.74
CA ASP A 97 2.05 21.84 -1.91
C ASP A 97 3.43 21.23 -1.71
N LYS A 98 3.71 20.67 -0.54
CA LYS A 98 4.96 19.94 -0.33
C LYS A 98 4.91 18.58 -1.06
N PRO A 99 6.00 18.16 -1.70
CA PRO A 99 6.08 16.82 -2.26
C PRO A 99 5.73 15.76 -1.21
N GLY A 100 5.01 14.74 -1.60
CA GLY A 100 4.66 13.64 -0.70
C GLY A 100 3.68 14.01 0.42
N CYS A 101 2.80 15.03 0.24
CA CYS A 101 1.91 15.51 1.30
C CYS A 101 1.10 14.38 1.98
N ALA A 102 0.71 13.35 1.23
CA ALA A 102 0.01 12.18 1.78
C ALA A 102 0.88 11.40 2.80
N ALA A 103 2.18 11.26 2.52
CA ALA A 103 3.11 10.60 3.43
C ALA A 103 3.45 11.49 4.64
N LEU A 104 3.61 12.79 4.42
CA LEU A 104 3.84 13.76 5.51
C LEU A 104 2.65 13.75 6.49
N LYS A 105 1.42 13.73 5.96
CA LYS A 105 0.21 13.64 6.78
C LYS A 105 0.10 12.31 7.52
N LEU A 106 0.43 11.20 6.86
CA LEU A 106 0.48 9.88 7.49
C LEU A 106 1.41 9.90 8.70
N ASP A 107 2.62 10.44 8.53
CA ASP A 107 3.63 10.52 9.58
C ASP A 107 3.16 11.41 10.75
N GLU A 108 2.64 12.59 10.47
CA GLU A 108 2.09 13.51 11.47
C GLU A 108 1.06 12.81 12.37
N VAL A 109 0.10 12.12 11.75
CA VAL A 109 -0.99 11.46 12.47
C VAL A 109 -0.49 10.24 13.24
N CYS A 110 0.42 9.45 12.63
CA CYS A 110 1.01 8.28 13.28
C CYS A 110 1.86 8.67 14.48
N THR A 111 2.67 9.71 14.36
CA THR A 111 3.49 10.25 15.44
C THR A 111 2.62 10.71 16.60
N ALA A 112 1.55 11.47 16.33
CA ALA A 112 0.62 11.95 17.35
C ALA A 112 -0.08 10.81 18.13
N LYS A 113 -0.33 9.67 17.48
CA LYS A 113 -1.03 8.49 18.08
C LYS A 113 -0.07 7.39 18.55
N GLY A 114 1.23 7.53 18.33
CA GLY A 114 2.21 6.47 18.55
C GLY A 114 1.86 5.21 17.74
N ALA A 115 1.45 5.40 16.49
CA ALA A 115 1.08 4.37 15.54
C ALA A 115 2.20 4.09 14.54
N TYR A 116 2.12 2.97 13.84
CA TYR A 116 3.05 2.53 12.83
C TYR A 116 2.63 3.08 11.45
N PRO A 117 3.43 3.94 10.79
CA PRO A 117 3.13 4.42 9.44
C PRO A 117 3.57 3.40 8.39
N LEU A 118 2.63 2.98 7.52
CA LEU A 118 2.87 2.12 6.36
C LEU A 118 2.49 2.87 5.09
N MET A 119 3.48 3.25 4.26
CA MET A 119 3.29 4.00 3.02
C MET A 119 3.35 3.09 1.80
N THR A 120 2.44 3.28 0.84
CA THR A 120 2.46 2.56 -0.45
C THR A 120 3.38 3.26 -1.45
N LEU A 121 4.25 2.47 -2.08
CA LEU A 121 5.09 2.87 -3.22
C LEU A 121 4.46 2.39 -4.52
N GLN A 122 4.52 3.20 -5.58
CA GLN A 122 3.85 2.98 -6.85
C GLN A 122 4.69 2.09 -7.76
N LEU A 123 4.13 0.94 -8.17
CA LEU A 123 4.80 -0.03 -9.05
C LEU A 123 4.04 -0.25 -10.37
N ALA A 124 2.85 0.34 -10.54
CA ALA A 124 2.01 0.12 -11.73
C ALA A 124 2.59 0.70 -13.05
N GLY A 125 3.64 1.51 -12.97
CA GLY A 125 4.40 2.01 -14.11
C GLY A 125 4.11 3.44 -14.51
N TYR A 126 2.98 4.01 -14.13
CA TYR A 126 2.63 5.42 -14.35
C TYR A 126 1.83 5.97 -13.19
N VAL A 127 1.99 7.27 -12.95
CA VAL A 127 1.21 8.06 -11.98
C VAL A 127 0.59 9.27 -12.65
N SER A 128 -0.38 9.91 -11.99
CA SER A 128 -1.03 11.10 -12.55
C SER A 128 -0.05 12.24 -12.77
N ALA A 129 -0.08 12.86 -13.96
CA ALA A 129 0.72 14.04 -14.26
C ALA A 129 0.03 15.34 -13.82
N ASP A 130 -1.29 15.32 -13.69
CA ASP A 130 -2.10 16.51 -13.47
C ASP A 130 -3.33 16.23 -12.58
N MET A 131 -4.11 17.29 -12.32
CA MET A 131 -5.36 17.25 -11.55
C MET A 131 -6.57 17.66 -12.39
N ASN A 132 -6.55 17.39 -13.71
CA ASN A 132 -7.47 17.96 -14.70
C ASN A 132 -8.73 17.11 -14.94
N GLY A 133 -9.17 16.34 -13.95
CA GLY A 133 -10.42 15.58 -14.02
C GLY A 133 -10.32 14.26 -14.76
N GLU A 134 -11.41 13.83 -15.38
CA GLU A 134 -11.52 12.51 -16.02
C GLU A 134 -10.49 12.30 -17.14
N VAL A 135 -9.86 11.13 -17.15
CA VAL A 135 -8.93 10.70 -18.19
C VAL A 135 -9.63 9.68 -19.09
N SER A 136 -9.70 9.97 -20.37
CA SER A 136 -10.32 9.10 -21.37
C SER A 136 -9.40 7.96 -21.80
N LYS A 137 -9.96 6.93 -22.43
CA LYS A 137 -9.18 5.83 -23.03
C LYS A 137 -8.19 6.28 -24.12
N ALA A 138 -8.47 7.37 -24.80
CA ALA A 138 -7.57 7.94 -25.82
C ALA A 138 -6.32 8.59 -25.19
N GLU A 139 -6.43 8.98 -23.92
CA GLU A 139 -5.36 9.61 -23.13
C GLU A 139 -4.64 8.61 -22.21
N ARG A 140 -4.82 7.29 -22.44
CA ARG A 140 -4.09 6.27 -21.67
C ARG A 140 -2.58 6.47 -21.75
N ALA A 141 -1.86 5.95 -20.78
CA ALA A 141 -0.40 5.97 -20.77
C ALA A 141 0.18 5.14 -21.96
N PRO A 142 1.28 5.62 -22.59
CA PRO A 142 1.95 6.91 -22.31
C PRO A 142 1.22 8.09 -22.94
N SER A 143 1.00 9.16 -22.22
CA SER A 143 0.50 10.46 -22.71
C SER A 143 0.84 11.56 -21.72
N ASP A 144 0.59 12.82 -22.06
CA ASP A 144 0.85 13.98 -21.19
C ASP A 144 0.03 13.97 -19.87
N ARG A 145 -1.01 13.11 -19.79
CA ARG A 145 -1.81 12.91 -18.58
C ARG A 145 -1.10 12.03 -17.51
N TRP A 146 0.05 11.46 -17.87
CA TRP A 146 0.78 10.50 -17.04
C TRP A 146 2.26 10.78 -17.00
N LYS A 147 2.86 10.59 -15.83
CA LYS A 147 4.30 10.53 -15.63
C LYS A 147 4.73 9.08 -15.50
N LYS A 148 5.83 8.72 -16.16
CA LYS A 148 6.41 7.38 -16.03
C LYS A 148 6.94 7.18 -14.61
N VAL A 149 6.74 5.99 -14.05
CA VAL A 149 7.37 5.59 -12.80
C VAL A 149 8.61 4.75 -13.09
N GLU A 150 9.73 5.15 -12.52
CA GLU A 150 10.95 4.34 -12.43
C GLU A 150 11.23 4.01 -10.97
N LEU A 151 11.58 2.75 -10.69
CA LEU A 151 11.78 2.29 -9.32
C LEU A 151 13.12 2.74 -8.76
N VAL A 152 14.11 2.95 -9.63
CA VAL A 152 15.48 3.34 -9.30
C VAL A 152 15.94 4.45 -10.24
N LYS A 153 16.37 5.57 -9.68
CA LYS A 153 16.84 6.74 -10.44
C LYS A 153 18.19 6.48 -11.10
N GLY A 154 19.08 5.80 -10.40
CA GLY A 154 20.43 5.49 -10.92
C GLY A 154 21.37 6.69 -10.98
N ASP A 155 21.02 7.81 -10.37
CA ASP A 155 21.77 9.08 -10.31
C ASP A 155 21.59 9.72 -8.92
N GLU A 156 22.20 10.88 -8.68
CA GLU A 156 22.09 11.62 -7.42
C GLU A 156 20.63 11.99 -7.11
N PHE A 157 20.22 11.81 -5.84
CA PHE A 157 18.91 12.20 -5.38
C PHE A 157 18.81 13.70 -5.13
N SER A 158 17.64 14.25 -5.45
CA SER A 158 17.26 15.61 -5.12
C SER A 158 16.15 15.63 -4.07
N LEU A 159 16.20 16.59 -3.15
CA LEU A 159 15.08 16.86 -2.22
C LEU A 159 14.04 17.79 -2.85
N THR A 160 14.31 18.31 -4.04
CA THR A 160 13.35 19.06 -4.85
C THR A 160 13.15 18.29 -6.16
N PRO A 161 11.95 17.73 -6.40
CA PRO A 161 11.66 16.98 -7.62
C PRO A 161 11.88 17.81 -8.89
N ASP A 162 12.38 17.16 -9.96
CA ASP A 162 12.41 17.78 -11.29
C ASP A 162 11.09 17.49 -12.01
N LEU A 163 10.18 18.42 -11.99
CA LEU A 163 8.86 18.28 -12.60
C LEU A 163 8.90 18.23 -14.15
N ASN A 164 10.06 18.44 -14.79
CA ASN A 164 10.21 18.56 -16.23
C ASN A 164 10.81 17.31 -16.89
N ASP A 165 11.37 16.37 -16.14
CA ASP A 165 12.04 15.19 -16.68
C ASP A 165 11.07 14.09 -17.18
N GLY A 166 9.77 14.23 -16.91
CA GLY A 166 8.74 13.27 -17.36
C GLY A 166 8.66 11.98 -16.55
N THR A 167 9.49 11.82 -15.51
CA THR A 167 9.64 10.60 -14.72
C THR A 167 9.49 10.88 -13.24
N VAL A 168 8.90 9.94 -12.52
CA VAL A 168 8.77 9.96 -11.06
C VAL A 168 9.53 8.77 -10.50
N TYR A 169 10.53 9.03 -9.66
CA TYR A 169 11.40 8.00 -9.12
C TYR A 169 10.99 7.57 -7.72
N MET A 170 10.84 6.26 -7.51
CA MET A 170 10.36 5.74 -6.22
C MET A 170 11.44 5.70 -5.15
N ASP A 171 12.68 5.41 -5.50
CA ASP A 171 13.81 5.49 -4.56
C ASP A 171 14.09 6.93 -4.14
N GLU A 172 13.96 7.89 -5.05
CA GLU A 172 14.06 9.31 -4.69
C GLU A 172 12.94 9.75 -3.72
N PHE A 173 11.73 9.21 -3.89
CA PHE A 173 10.65 9.43 -2.92
C PHE A 173 11.03 8.91 -1.52
N VAL A 174 11.56 7.70 -1.43
CA VAL A 174 12.03 7.15 -0.14
C VAL A 174 13.14 8.01 0.45
N ASN A 175 14.12 8.43 -0.38
CA ASN A 175 15.19 9.33 0.06
C ASN A 175 14.64 10.69 0.55
N TYR A 176 13.66 11.25 -0.15
CA TYR A 176 12.98 12.49 0.26
C TYR A 176 12.33 12.33 1.63
N LEU A 177 11.59 11.22 1.85
CA LEU A 177 10.92 10.96 3.13
C LEU A 177 11.91 10.79 4.28
N VAL A 178 12.98 10.03 4.07
CA VAL A 178 14.03 9.83 5.10
C VAL A 178 14.71 11.15 5.47
N ASN A 179 14.99 12.01 4.50
CA ASN A 179 15.62 13.30 4.77
C ASN A 179 14.65 14.34 5.38
N THR A 180 13.34 14.17 5.17
CA THR A 180 12.33 15.11 5.67
C THR A 180 11.79 14.73 7.04
N LEU A 181 11.58 13.45 7.28
CA LEU A 181 10.91 12.91 8.47
C LEU A 181 11.85 12.17 9.43
N GLY A 182 13.00 11.73 8.94
CA GLY A 182 13.88 10.77 9.60
C GLY A 182 13.75 9.37 9.00
N ASP A 183 14.66 8.48 9.35
CA ASP A 183 14.59 7.08 8.96
C ASP A 183 13.53 6.30 9.77
N SER A 184 13.32 5.04 9.43
CA SER A 184 12.30 4.18 10.06
C SER A 184 12.47 3.96 11.57
N GLN A 185 13.63 4.25 12.13
CA GLN A 185 13.91 4.15 13.56
C GLN A 185 13.90 5.51 14.27
N ASN A 186 13.97 6.60 13.52
CA ASN A 186 14.10 7.95 14.05
C ASN A 186 12.91 8.87 13.69
N GLY A 187 11.71 8.32 13.68
CA GLY A 187 10.45 9.08 13.57
C GLY A 187 9.80 9.06 12.20
N GLY A 188 10.48 8.57 11.14
CA GLY A 188 9.94 8.54 9.79
C GLY A 188 9.05 7.33 9.48
N ILE A 189 8.84 7.11 8.18
CA ILE A 189 8.03 6.00 7.67
C ILE A 189 8.68 4.66 8.04
N ARG A 190 7.99 3.82 8.78
CA ARG A 190 8.53 2.56 9.28
C ARG A 190 8.39 1.41 8.32
N GLY A 191 7.36 1.43 7.48
CA GLY A 191 7.11 0.38 6.51
C GLY A 191 6.67 0.91 5.17
N TYR A 192 7.09 0.19 4.11
CA TYR A 192 6.70 0.47 2.74
C TYR A 192 5.95 -0.71 2.14
N SER A 193 4.76 -0.45 1.58
CA SER A 193 3.95 -1.42 0.87
C SER A 193 4.24 -1.34 -0.63
N LEU A 194 4.49 -2.50 -1.23
CA LEU A 194 4.80 -2.63 -2.66
C LEU A 194 3.52 -2.64 -3.48
N ASP A 195 2.90 -1.45 -3.61
CA ASP A 195 1.67 -1.17 -4.32
C ASP A 195 0.41 -1.87 -3.76
N ASN A 196 -0.71 -1.68 -4.45
CA ASN A 196 -2.03 -2.20 -4.10
C ASN A 196 -2.57 -3.08 -5.22
N GLU A 197 -2.97 -4.29 -4.88
CA GLU A 197 -3.72 -5.25 -5.70
C GLU A 197 -3.20 -5.41 -7.14
N PRO A 198 -1.88 -5.68 -7.35
CA PRO A 198 -1.29 -5.68 -8.69
C PRO A 198 -1.92 -6.72 -9.64
N GLY A 199 -2.48 -7.81 -9.14
CA GLY A 199 -3.23 -8.75 -9.95
C GLY A 199 -4.52 -8.17 -10.57
N LEU A 200 -4.97 -7.02 -10.10
CA LEU A 200 -6.16 -6.32 -10.61
C LEU A 200 -5.84 -5.06 -11.43
N TRP A 201 -4.58 -4.65 -11.61
CA TRP A 201 -4.25 -3.40 -12.31
C TRP A 201 -4.89 -3.30 -13.70
N SER A 202 -4.95 -4.39 -14.46
CA SER A 202 -5.56 -4.40 -15.79
C SER A 202 -7.05 -4.03 -15.81
N SER A 203 -7.73 -4.10 -14.67
CA SER A 203 -9.12 -3.66 -14.51
C SER A 203 -9.26 -2.36 -13.70
N THR A 204 -8.52 -2.23 -12.61
CA THR A 204 -8.60 -1.06 -11.72
C THR A 204 -7.83 0.14 -12.25
N HIS A 205 -6.73 -0.09 -12.98
CA HIS A 205 -5.84 0.92 -13.55
C HIS A 205 -5.55 0.67 -15.03
N SER A 206 -6.56 0.27 -15.80
CA SER A 206 -6.43 -0.09 -17.22
C SER A 206 -5.88 1.02 -18.13
N LEU A 207 -5.86 2.27 -17.68
CA LEU A 207 -5.26 3.38 -18.41
C LEU A 207 -3.73 3.48 -18.24
N VAL A 208 -3.18 2.84 -17.22
CA VAL A 208 -1.72 2.81 -16.96
C VAL A 208 -1.14 1.41 -17.08
N HIS A 209 -1.92 0.37 -16.80
CA HIS A 209 -1.50 -1.02 -16.86
C HIS A 209 -2.60 -1.89 -17.50
N PRO A 210 -2.81 -1.85 -18.82
CA PRO A 210 -3.92 -2.52 -19.49
C PRO A 210 -3.81 -4.04 -19.56
N GLU A 211 -2.58 -4.56 -19.53
CA GLU A 211 -2.33 -6.01 -19.57
C GLU A 211 -2.38 -6.62 -18.17
N LYS A 212 -2.73 -7.92 -18.09
CA LYS A 212 -2.66 -8.63 -16.81
C LYS A 212 -1.22 -8.70 -16.30
N THR A 213 -1.03 -8.34 -15.05
CA THR A 213 0.26 -8.46 -14.37
C THR A 213 0.69 -9.93 -14.30
N THR A 214 1.94 -10.20 -14.66
CA THR A 214 2.53 -11.54 -14.53
C THR A 214 3.14 -11.73 -13.14
N CYS A 215 3.29 -12.99 -12.72
CA CYS A 215 4.05 -13.31 -11.50
C CYS A 215 5.52 -12.85 -11.63
N ALA A 216 6.14 -13.06 -12.80
CA ALA A 216 7.51 -12.63 -13.04
C ALA A 216 7.65 -11.10 -12.89
N GLU A 217 6.75 -10.33 -13.50
CA GLU A 217 6.75 -8.86 -13.40
C GLU A 217 6.69 -8.39 -11.95
N ILE A 218 5.73 -8.90 -11.17
CA ILE A 218 5.55 -8.39 -9.80
C ILE A 218 6.70 -8.80 -8.88
N VAL A 219 7.29 -9.97 -9.09
CA VAL A 219 8.49 -10.42 -8.35
C VAL A 219 9.68 -9.53 -8.69
N GLU A 220 9.94 -9.25 -9.97
CA GLU A 220 11.03 -8.38 -10.40
C GLU A 220 10.89 -6.96 -9.81
N LYS A 221 9.72 -6.34 -9.97
CA LYS A 221 9.43 -5.01 -9.40
C LYS A 221 9.58 -4.99 -7.88
N SER A 222 9.04 -6.01 -7.21
CA SER A 222 9.10 -6.12 -5.75
C SER A 222 10.55 -6.27 -5.24
N VAL A 223 11.35 -7.10 -5.87
CA VAL A 223 12.77 -7.29 -5.52
C VAL A 223 13.57 -6.03 -5.77
N THR A 224 13.35 -5.37 -6.92
CA THR A 224 14.03 -4.12 -7.29
C THR A 224 13.72 -3.02 -6.28
N MET A 225 12.43 -2.79 -6.01
CA MET A 225 12.02 -1.73 -5.07
C MET A 225 12.46 -2.02 -3.63
N SER A 226 12.38 -3.28 -3.20
CA SER A 226 12.85 -3.68 -1.87
C SER A 226 14.34 -3.39 -1.68
N LYS A 227 15.17 -3.70 -2.69
CA LYS A 227 16.60 -3.37 -2.66
C LYS A 227 16.84 -1.86 -2.61
N ALA A 228 16.10 -1.10 -3.40
CA ALA A 228 16.19 0.36 -3.42
C ALA A 228 15.86 0.97 -2.06
N VAL A 229 14.75 0.56 -1.44
CA VAL A 229 14.38 1.00 -0.08
C VAL A 229 15.48 0.64 0.92
N LYS A 230 15.95 -0.62 0.91
CA LYS A 230 16.97 -1.09 1.86
C LYS A 230 18.34 -0.42 1.71
N ASN A 231 18.67 0.08 0.52
CA ASN A 231 19.88 0.87 0.29
C ASN A 231 19.79 2.26 0.94
N ILE A 232 18.60 2.82 1.07
CA ILE A 232 18.35 4.16 1.63
C ILE A 232 18.07 4.07 3.14
N ASP A 233 17.16 3.16 3.52
CA ASP A 233 16.80 2.87 4.90
C ASP A 233 16.87 1.36 5.17
N PRO A 234 18.02 0.86 5.65
CA PRO A 234 18.21 -0.57 5.91
C PRO A 234 17.24 -1.18 6.91
N ASN A 235 16.70 -0.36 7.81
CA ASN A 235 15.81 -0.81 8.89
C ASN A 235 14.32 -0.74 8.53
N ALA A 236 13.94 -0.05 7.46
CA ALA A 236 12.56 0.02 7.02
C ALA A 236 12.00 -1.38 6.71
N GLU A 237 10.79 -1.66 7.11
CA GLU A 237 10.11 -2.92 6.82
C GLU A 237 9.43 -2.86 5.43
N ILE A 238 9.44 -3.98 4.71
CA ILE A 238 8.83 -4.10 3.39
C ILE A 238 7.63 -5.03 3.47
N PHE A 239 6.52 -4.60 2.94
CA PHE A 239 5.25 -5.34 2.92
C PHE A 239 4.73 -5.51 1.50
N GLY A 240 4.17 -6.66 1.23
CA GLY A 240 3.42 -6.84 0.02
C GLY A 240 4.10 -7.60 -1.11
N PRO A 241 3.52 -7.42 -2.30
CA PRO A 241 2.41 -6.50 -2.59
C PRO A 241 1.15 -6.80 -1.76
N ALA A 242 0.29 -5.77 -1.56
CA ALA A 242 -1.01 -5.97 -0.93
C ALA A 242 -1.93 -6.70 -1.92
N LEU A 243 -2.19 -7.98 -1.68
CA LEU A 243 -2.92 -8.84 -2.61
C LEU A 243 -4.44 -8.73 -2.45
N PHE A 244 -5.17 -8.94 -3.56
CA PHE A 244 -6.63 -8.97 -3.58
C PHE A 244 -7.15 -10.38 -3.32
N GLY A 245 -7.78 -10.57 -2.16
CA GLY A 245 -8.55 -11.75 -1.84
C GLY A 245 -7.82 -13.09 -2.00
N TYR A 246 -8.55 -14.19 -1.86
CA TYR A 246 -8.01 -15.54 -1.91
C TYR A 246 -7.42 -15.93 -3.28
N GLY A 247 -8.02 -15.46 -4.38
CA GLY A 247 -7.55 -15.75 -5.73
C GLY A 247 -6.11 -15.29 -5.98
N ALA A 248 -5.70 -14.19 -5.36
CA ALA A 248 -4.33 -13.71 -5.49
C ALA A 248 -3.29 -14.64 -4.82
N PHE A 249 -3.67 -15.35 -3.76
CA PHE A 249 -2.81 -16.36 -3.12
C PHE A 249 -2.73 -17.67 -3.89
N THR A 250 -3.71 -17.97 -4.73
CA THR A 250 -3.76 -19.27 -5.42
C THR A 250 -3.13 -19.24 -6.80
N ASN A 251 -3.32 -18.16 -7.56
CA ASN A 251 -2.86 -18.05 -8.95
C ASN A 251 -2.62 -16.60 -9.38
N PHE A 252 -2.38 -15.73 -8.43
CA PHE A 252 -2.17 -14.30 -8.63
C PHE A 252 -3.25 -13.64 -9.51
N ALA A 253 -4.54 -13.90 -9.19
CA ALA A 253 -5.71 -13.43 -9.94
C ALA A 253 -5.68 -13.83 -11.43
N ASP A 254 -5.37 -15.09 -11.71
CA ASP A 254 -5.21 -15.65 -13.04
C ASP A 254 -4.10 -15.01 -13.86
N ALA A 255 -2.91 -14.87 -13.27
CA ALA A 255 -1.72 -14.38 -13.97
C ALA A 255 -1.42 -15.21 -15.22
N PRO A 256 -0.99 -14.57 -16.32
CA PRO A 256 -0.72 -15.27 -17.59
C PRO A 256 0.34 -16.37 -17.49
N ASP A 257 1.36 -16.18 -16.64
CA ASP A 257 2.50 -17.06 -16.43
C ASP A 257 2.34 -18.02 -15.23
N TRP A 258 1.20 -18.00 -14.54
CA TRP A 258 0.98 -18.81 -13.33
C TRP A 258 1.27 -20.31 -13.53
N LYS A 259 0.84 -20.88 -14.66
CA LYS A 259 0.99 -22.31 -14.93
C LYS A 259 2.47 -22.71 -15.08
N GLU A 260 3.29 -21.86 -15.69
CA GLU A 260 4.73 -22.07 -15.84
C GLU A 260 5.41 -22.00 -14.47
N ILE A 261 5.13 -20.95 -13.70
CA ILE A 261 5.67 -20.78 -12.34
C ILE A 261 5.33 -21.98 -11.45
N LYS A 262 4.09 -22.47 -11.50
CA LYS A 262 3.67 -23.65 -10.72
C LYS A 262 4.39 -24.93 -11.17
N ASN A 263 4.62 -25.11 -12.47
CA ASN A 263 5.32 -26.30 -12.97
C ASN A 263 6.78 -26.32 -12.56
N ASP A 264 7.42 -25.13 -12.53
CA ASP A 264 8.82 -24.97 -12.11
C ASP A 264 9.00 -25.05 -10.59
N ASN A 265 7.92 -24.89 -9.82
CA ASN A 265 7.90 -24.90 -8.35
C ASN A 265 6.75 -25.81 -7.86
N PRO A 266 6.86 -27.13 -8.00
CA PRO A 266 5.74 -28.06 -7.73
C PRO A 266 5.30 -28.14 -6.27
N GLU A 267 6.07 -27.58 -5.34
CA GLU A 267 5.75 -27.46 -3.91
C GLU A 267 4.72 -26.36 -3.60
N TYR A 268 4.35 -25.52 -4.56
CA TYR A 268 3.37 -24.44 -4.40
C TYR A 268 1.94 -24.77 -4.86
#